data_4e8f75fe9380739a01078218c36f8db4
#
_entry.id   4e8f75fe9380739a01078218c36f8db4
#
_cell.length_a   1.000
_cell.length_b   1.000
_cell.length_c   1.000
_cell.angle_alpha   90.00
_cell.angle_beta   90.00
_cell.angle_gamma   90.00
#
_symmetry.space_group_name_H-M   'P 1'
#
loop_
_entity.id
_entity.type
_entity.pdbx_description
1 polymer ?
#
loop_
_entity_poly.entity_id
_entity_poly.type
_entity_poly.pdbx_seq_one_letter_code
_entity_poly.pdbx_strand_id
1 'polypeptide(L)'
;MFAPSRIRGPYGSHMTAELALKAGRTLGDRHEAVALGHDPRENARLLADAVATGIREAGGTVYRLGTVASPAVSTAVRQLDADGGIAVTAAPDPSEDVGLKLFDSDGSRLSWERQRHLVRRVNGTTADLASWDSLGTEQWLEDAAEDYIERLCDGQSSFDEVHVVVDVGEHRVDNVAETLERLECTVDRVTESSSDAFPRRRVAQNDSVCSTLCNAVATSAADFGVAHDPDADRIVAIDERGHVVGGDTLLALLAKRTVEQSDGSGRVAVPLEASRRIEEVVDDAGGEIVRTQMDGMPGSGPASTTEVVFGGEPSGVHHWPDESPCPDAALSAIHLARLVDDGPSLSRQVQRIDDYSLYFESFSVDKSTRTMSRITDAARNQFEDVQTDDGLFVEDDEAWFVVRPSRTAGELRVTVEGTSDRHAKRLFERVTRLVCTGKSAAVV
;
A
#
# COMPACT_ATOMS: atom_id res chain seq x y z
N MET A 1 2.68 24.00 -1.84
CA MET A 1 4.07 23.61 -1.45
C MET A 1 4.00 22.13 -1.15
N PHE A 2 4.63 21.28 -1.98
CA PHE A 2 4.55 19.82 -1.81
C PHE A 2 4.92 19.39 -0.41
N ALA A 3 4.20 18.38 0.13
CA ALA A 3 4.82 17.54 1.12
C ALA A 3 6.17 17.08 0.53
N PRO A 4 7.29 17.19 1.24
CA PRO A 4 8.64 17.15 0.64
C PRO A 4 9.02 15.82 -0.02
N SER A 5 8.09 14.94 -0.28
CA SER A 5 8.33 13.54 -0.61
C SER A 5 7.39 12.88 -1.62
N ARG A 6 6.34 13.55 -2.06
CA ARG A 6 5.40 12.98 -3.04
C ARG A 6 4.97 14.04 -4.04
N ILE A 7 4.94 13.66 -5.34
CA ILE A 7 4.35 14.48 -6.39
C ILE A 7 2.86 14.13 -6.41
N ARG A 8 2.07 14.76 -5.53
CA ARG A 8 0.67 14.43 -5.30
C ARG A 8 -0.09 15.58 -4.63
N GLY A 9 -1.38 15.68 -4.89
CA GLY A 9 -2.34 16.59 -4.26
C GLY A 9 -3.56 16.84 -5.13
N PRO A 10 -4.45 17.76 -4.70
CA PRO A 10 -5.64 18.12 -5.46
C PRO A 10 -5.30 18.60 -6.87
N TYR A 11 -6.03 18.05 -7.86
CA TYR A 11 -5.91 18.43 -9.24
C TYR A 11 -6.22 19.92 -9.44
N GLY A 12 -5.43 20.61 -10.28
CA GLY A 12 -5.60 22.02 -10.61
C GLY A 12 -4.98 23.01 -9.62
N SER A 13 -4.77 22.63 -8.37
CA SER A 13 -4.12 23.48 -7.35
C SER A 13 -2.69 23.04 -7.01
N HIS A 14 -2.47 21.74 -6.83
CA HIS A 14 -1.15 21.16 -6.55
C HIS A 14 -0.65 20.32 -7.72
N MET A 15 -1.48 19.41 -8.24
CA MET A 15 -1.16 18.63 -9.42
C MET A 15 -1.72 19.34 -10.66
N THR A 16 -0.83 19.81 -11.50
CA THR A 16 -1.15 20.50 -12.75
C THR A 16 -0.41 19.87 -13.92
N ALA A 17 -0.90 20.07 -15.15
CA ALA A 17 -0.21 19.60 -16.35
C ALA A 17 1.21 20.20 -16.47
N GLU A 18 1.42 21.45 -16.03
CA GLU A 18 2.77 22.06 -16.00
C GLU A 18 3.73 21.31 -15.09
N LEU A 19 3.25 20.91 -13.89
CA LEU A 19 4.06 20.13 -12.96
C LEU A 19 4.36 18.73 -13.49
N ALA A 20 3.34 18.06 -14.07
CA ALA A 20 3.49 16.76 -14.69
C ALA A 20 4.50 16.79 -15.85
N LEU A 21 4.46 17.82 -16.68
CA LEU A 21 5.45 18.08 -17.74
C LEU A 21 6.87 18.23 -17.16
N LYS A 22 7.04 19.04 -16.11
CA LYS A 22 8.34 19.21 -15.43
C LYS A 22 8.87 17.91 -14.82
N ALA A 23 7.98 17.10 -14.23
CA ALA A 23 8.34 15.79 -13.72
C ALA A 23 8.80 14.88 -14.85
N GLY A 24 8.07 14.84 -15.97
CA GLY A 24 8.45 14.09 -17.17
C GLY A 24 9.81 14.51 -17.71
N ARG A 25 10.09 15.79 -17.87
CA ARG A 25 11.42 16.30 -18.29
C ARG A 25 12.54 15.85 -17.36
N THR A 26 12.29 15.92 -16.05
CA THR A 26 13.30 15.55 -15.06
C THR A 26 13.60 14.04 -15.08
N LEU A 27 12.62 13.22 -15.45
CA LEU A 27 12.78 11.77 -15.60
C LEU A 27 13.43 11.42 -16.93
N GLY A 28 12.97 11.99 -18.05
CA GLY A 28 13.53 11.75 -19.39
C GLY A 28 14.98 12.19 -19.56
N ASP A 29 15.44 13.18 -18.79
CA ASP A 29 16.87 13.58 -18.69
C ASP A 29 17.77 12.48 -18.07
N ARG A 30 17.19 11.45 -17.48
CA ARG A 30 17.95 10.38 -16.78
C ARG A 30 17.66 8.98 -17.28
N HIS A 31 16.55 8.81 -17.96
CA HIS A 31 16.05 7.51 -18.39
C HIS A 31 15.90 7.52 -19.89
N GLU A 32 16.47 6.50 -20.54
CA GLU A 32 16.33 6.31 -21.98
C GLU A 32 14.92 5.80 -22.31
N ALA A 33 14.32 4.99 -21.41
CA ALA A 33 12.99 4.41 -21.58
C ALA A 33 12.18 4.39 -20.28
N VAL A 34 10.91 4.79 -20.34
CA VAL A 34 10.00 4.88 -19.19
C VAL A 34 8.65 4.23 -19.53
N ALA A 35 8.21 3.28 -18.69
CA ALA A 35 6.86 2.72 -18.75
C ALA A 35 5.87 3.69 -18.07
N LEU A 36 4.76 4.03 -18.75
CA LEU A 36 3.79 5.02 -18.27
C LEU A 36 2.36 4.51 -18.40
N GLY A 37 1.69 4.36 -17.26
CA GLY A 37 0.28 4.02 -17.15
C GLY A 37 -0.51 5.03 -16.33
N HIS A 38 -1.83 4.94 -16.35
CA HIS A 38 -2.70 5.80 -15.55
C HIS A 38 -3.99 5.06 -15.11
N ASP A 39 -4.63 5.53 -14.04
CA ASP A 39 -5.96 5.08 -13.66
C ASP A 39 -7.05 5.58 -14.65
N PRO A 40 -8.29 5.09 -14.62
CA PRO A 40 -9.32 5.41 -15.62
C PRO A 40 -9.85 6.84 -15.57
N ARG A 41 -9.43 7.68 -14.62
CA ARG A 41 -9.93 9.05 -14.48
C ARG A 41 -9.33 9.99 -15.54
N GLU A 42 -10.16 10.92 -16.04
CA GLU A 42 -9.73 11.90 -17.06
C GLU A 42 -8.57 12.80 -16.60
N ASN A 43 -8.54 13.21 -15.33
CA ASN A 43 -7.43 14.00 -14.80
C ASN A 43 -6.11 13.21 -14.76
N ALA A 44 -6.16 11.92 -14.51
CA ALA A 44 -4.98 11.06 -14.56
C ALA A 44 -4.47 10.90 -16.01
N ARG A 45 -5.36 10.65 -16.96
CA ARG A 45 -5.02 10.58 -18.39
C ARG A 45 -4.37 11.87 -18.88
N LEU A 46 -4.97 13.04 -18.57
CA LEU A 46 -4.42 14.35 -18.95
C LEU A 46 -3.02 14.58 -18.39
N LEU A 47 -2.79 14.21 -17.12
CA LEU A 47 -1.47 14.35 -16.51
C LEU A 47 -0.46 13.35 -17.08
N ALA A 48 -0.88 12.12 -17.44
CA ALA A 48 -0.03 11.15 -18.13
C ALA A 48 0.43 11.67 -19.49
N ASP A 49 -0.45 12.34 -20.24
CA ASP A 49 -0.08 12.99 -21.52
C ASP A 49 0.96 14.09 -21.32
N ALA A 50 0.83 14.89 -20.27
CA ALA A 50 1.82 15.92 -19.93
C ALA A 50 3.16 15.30 -19.51
N VAL A 51 3.16 14.21 -18.72
CA VAL A 51 4.38 13.45 -18.34
C VAL A 51 5.07 12.92 -19.59
N ALA A 52 4.33 12.24 -20.48
CA ALA A 52 4.88 11.68 -21.72
C ALA A 52 5.52 12.75 -22.59
N THR A 53 4.85 13.89 -22.74
CA THR A 53 5.40 15.05 -23.47
C THR A 53 6.73 15.49 -22.85
N GLY A 54 6.79 15.61 -21.54
CA GLY A 54 8.01 16.03 -20.84
C GLY A 54 9.18 15.04 -21.02
N ILE A 55 8.93 13.75 -20.92
CA ILE A 55 9.95 12.71 -21.15
C ILE A 55 10.51 12.81 -22.55
N ARG A 56 9.64 12.94 -23.56
CA ARG A 56 10.03 13.05 -24.98
C ARG A 56 10.78 14.34 -25.30
N GLU A 57 10.41 15.45 -24.68
CA GLU A 57 11.17 16.72 -24.81
C GLU A 57 12.59 16.62 -24.26
N ALA A 58 12.82 15.74 -23.28
CA ALA A 58 14.14 15.47 -22.74
C ALA A 58 14.90 14.35 -23.48
N GLY A 59 14.33 13.79 -24.55
CA GLY A 59 14.95 12.76 -25.40
C GLY A 59 14.64 11.32 -25.02
N GLY A 60 13.88 11.08 -23.94
CA GLY A 60 13.52 9.74 -23.48
C GLY A 60 12.38 9.08 -24.26
N THR A 61 12.38 7.78 -24.36
CA THR A 61 11.31 6.95 -24.95
C THR A 61 10.22 6.67 -23.92
N VAL A 62 8.94 6.70 -24.34
CA VAL A 62 7.79 6.40 -23.48
C VAL A 62 7.09 5.15 -24.02
N TYR A 63 6.94 4.12 -23.16
CA TYR A 63 6.06 3.01 -23.36
C TYR A 63 4.71 3.31 -22.70
N ARG A 64 3.69 3.60 -23.52
CA ARG A 64 2.34 3.93 -23.06
C ARG A 64 1.55 2.65 -22.83
N LEU A 65 1.20 2.40 -21.56
CA LEU A 65 0.43 1.22 -21.16
C LEU A 65 -1.09 1.49 -21.15
N GLY A 66 -1.49 2.77 -21.30
CA GLY A 66 -2.90 3.15 -21.22
C GLY A 66 -3.44 3.09 -19.79
N THR A 67 -4.69 2.64 -19.68
CA THR A 67 -5.38 2.51 -18.37
C THR A 67 -5.03 1.17 -17.73
N VAL A 68 -4.18 1.22 -16.72
CA VAL A 68 -3.68 0.03 -16.01
C VAL A 68 -3.52 0.29 -14.52
N ALA A 69 -3.56 -0.77 -13.72
CA ALA A 69 -3.22 -0.74 -12.30
C ALA A 69 -1.74 -0.40 -12.06
N SER A 70 -1.42 0.16 -10.90
CA SER A 70 -0.02 0.48 -10.56
C SER A 70 0.93 -0.73 -10.60
N PRO A 71 0.55 -1.95 -10.16
CA PRO A 71 1.39 -3.14 -10.29
C PRO A 71 1.67 -3.54 -11.75
N ALA A 72 0.74 -3.29 -12.66
CA ALA A 72 0.97 -3.56 -14.09
C ALA A 72 2.10 -2.66 -14.66
N VAL A 73 2.18 -1.40 -14.23
CA VAL A 73 3.31 -0.52 -14.61
C VAL A 73 4.62 -1.07 -14.06
N SER A 74 4.64 -1.49 -12.80
CA SER A 74 5.80 -2.10 -12.15
C SER A 74 6.29 -3.36 -12.90
N THR A 75 5.36 -4.22 -13.29
CA THR A 75 5.64 -5.43 -14.08
C THR A 75 6.18 -5.09 -15.46
N ALA A 76 5.56 -4.12 -16.15
CA ALA A 76 5.99 -3.67 -17.47
C ALA A 76 7.40 -3.08 -17.48
N VAL A 77 7.84 -2.38 -16.42
CA VAL A 77 9.23 -1.89 -16.29
C VAL A 77 10.21 -3.05 -16.47
N ARG A 78 10.00 -4.18 -15.80
CA ARG A 78 10.88 -5.35 -15.90
C ARG A 78 10.78 -6.06 -17.25
N GLN A 79 9.56 -6.18 -17.80
CA GLN A 79 9.34 -6.88 -19.08
C GLN A 79 9.95 -6.14 -20.27
N LEU A 80 9.93 -4.80 -20.21
CA LEU A 80 10.42 -3.93 -21.27
C LEU A 80 11.90 -3.53 -21.10
N ASP A 81 12.53 -3.97 -20.00
CA ASP A 81 13.86 -3.51 -19.58
C ASP A 81 13.94 -1.97 -19.55
N ALA A 82 12.86 -1.34 -19.05
CA ALA A 82 12.76 0.10 -18.95
C ALA A 82 13.54 0.61 -17.72
N ASP A 83 14.13 1.81 -17.83
CA ASP A 83 14.90 2.43 -16.75
C ASP A 83 14.06 2.86 -15.55
N GLY A 84 12.74 2.88 -15.71
CA GLY A 84 11.77 3.18 -14.65
C GLY A 84 10.34 3.24 -15.12
N GLY A 85 9.43 3.44 -14.18
CA GLY A 85 7.99 3.48 -14.46
C GLY A 85 7.26 4.59 -13.72
N ILE A 86 6.13 4.99 -14.28
CA ILE A 86 5.23 6.01 -13.71
C ILE A 86 3.79 5.52 -13.81
N ALA A 87 3.10 5.41 -12.68
CA ALA A 87 1.65 5.31 -12.66
C ALA A 87 1.05 6.64 -12.22
N VAL A 88 0.18 7.21 -13.04
CA VAL A 88 -0.58 8.41 -12.69
C VAL A 88 -1.89 7.98 -12.08
N THR A 89 -2.04 8.15 -10.77
CA THR A 89 -3.15 7.56 -10.03
C THR A 89 -3.49 8.34 -8.77
N ALA A 90 -4.69 8.09 -8.22
CA ALA A 90 -5.04 8.50 -6.87
C ALA A 90 -4.63 7.40 -5.90
N ALA A 91 -3.88 7.68 -4.91
CA ALA A 91 -3.88 6.78 -3.74
C ALA A 91 -5.22 6.95 -2.96
N PRO A 92 -5.46 6.20 -1.86
CA PRO A 92 -6.71 6.21 -1.10
C PRO A 92 -6.98 7.54 -0.38
N ASP A 93 -7.00 8.63 -1.11
CA ASP A 93 -7.25 10.00 -0.65
C ASP A 93 -8.46 10.60 -1.40
N PRO A 94 -8.89 11.81 -1.08
CA PRO A 94 -10.04 12.43 -1.72
C PRO A 94 -10.05 12.24 -3.23
N SER A 95 -11.23 12.05 -3.81
CA SER A 95 -11.41 11.80 -5.25
C SER A 95 -10.78 12.87 -6.17
N GLU A 96 -10.54 14.05 -5.63
CA GLU A 96 -9.85 15.16 -6.30
C GLU A 96 -8.32 15.05 -6.33
N ASP A 97 -7.74 14.20 -5.46
CA ASP A 97 -6.28 13.99 -5.41
C ASP A 97 -5.82 13.11 -6.56
N VAL A 98 -4.68 13.48 -7.12
CA VAL A 98 -3.96 12.70 -8.13
C VAL A 98 -2.46 12.84 -7.90
N GLY A 99 -1.69 11.83 -8.27
CA GLY A 99 -0.24 11.84 -8.08
C GLY A 99 0.52 10.96 -9.05
N LEU A 100 1.82 11.03 -8.95
CA LEU A 100 2.74 10.17 -9.68
C LEU A 100 3.33 9.13 -8.71
N LYS A 101 3.05 7.87 -8.93
CA LYS A 101 3.72 6.75 -8.30
C LYS A 101 4.88 6.33 -9.19
N LEU A 102 6.07 6.24 -8.61
CA LEU A 102 7.31 6.07 -9.36
C LEU A 102 7.94 4.72 -9.05
N PHE A 103 8.41 4.06 -10.08
CA PHE A 103 9.09 2.76 -10.01
C PHE A 103 10.51 2.86 -10.52
N ASP A 104 11.39 2.08 -9.93
CA ASP A 104 12.79 1.91 -10.34
C ASP A 104 12.90 0.88 -11.47
N SER A 105 14.07 0.71 -12.05
CA SER A 105 14.33 -0.24 -13.14
C SER A 105 14.10 -1.70 -12.78
N ASP A 106 14.13 -2.05 -11.50
CA ASP A 106 13.75 -3.39 -11.00
C ASP A 106 12.23 -3.57 -10.80
N GLY A 107 11.43 -2.55 -11.10
CA GLY A 107 9.98 -2.52 -10.88
C GLY A 107 9.58 -2.19 -9.43
N SER A 108 10.51 -2.12 -8.49
CA SER A 108 10.19 -1.73 -7.13
C SER A 108 9.78 -0.26 -7.04
N ARG A 109 9.04 0.11 -6.00
CA ARG A 109 8.71 1.52 -5.75
C ARG A 109 9.99 2.32 -5.51
N LEU A 110 10.05 3.50 -6.11
CA LEU A 110 11.16 4.41 -5.87
C LEU A 110 11.27 4.73 -4.37
N SER A 111 12.46 4.54 -3.78
CA SER A 111 12.69 4.80 -2.35
C SER A 111 12.39 6.25 -1.97
N TRP A 112 12.02 6.47 -0.71
CA TRP A 112 11.74 7.81 -0.17
C TRP A 112 12.86 8.83 -0.42
N GLU A 113 14.10 8.43 -0.27
CA GLU A 113 15.25 9.29 -0.50
C GLU A 113 15.34 9.72 -1.97
N ARG A 114 15.18 8.79 -2.90
CA ARG A 114 15.18 9.05 -4.35
C ARG A 114 13.97 9.91 -4.77
N GLN A 115 12.79 9.65 -4.19
CA GLN A 115 11.61 10.50 -4.41
C GLN A 115 11.85 11.95 -3.95
N ARG A 116 12.41 12.15 -2.75
CA ARG A 116 12.77 13.50 -2.27
C ARG A 116 13.81 14.19 -3.15
N HIS A 117 14.76 13.44 -3.67
CA HIS A 117 15.74 13.97 -4.61
C HIS A 117 15.07 14.43 -5.90
N LEU A 118 14.18 13.61 -6.46
CA LEU A 118 13.42 13.95 -7.66
C LEU A 118 12.54 15.21 -7.45
N VAL A 119 11.78 15.27 -6.36
CA VAL A 119 10.94 16.44 -6.03
C VAL A 119 11.76 17.71 -5.94
N ARG A 120 12.95 17.66 -5.34
CA ARG A 120 13.86 18.83 -5.31
C ARG A 120 14.30 19.28 -6.70
N ARG A 121 14.59 18.33 -7.60
CA ARG A 121 14.95 18.63 -8.98
C ARG A 121 13.78 19.21 -9.76
N VAL A 122 12.60 18.63 -9.70
CA VAL A 122 11.38 19.15 -10.35
C VAL A 122 11.08 20.59 -9.94
N ASN A 123 11.36 20.96 -8.68
CA ASN A 123 11.15 22.31 -8.17
C ASN A 123 12.31 23.30 -8.44
N GLY A 124 13.52 22.82 -8.69
CA GLY A 124 14.72 23.68 -8.66
C GLY A 124 15.57 23.71 -9.94
N THR A 125 15.36 22.82 -10.90
CA THR A 125 16.22 22.69 -12.08
C THR A 125 15.39 22.73 -13.37
N THR A 126 15.83 23.45 -14.36
CA THR A 126 15.39 23.26 -15.75
C THR A 126 16.12 22.03 -16.29
N ALA A 127 15.38 20.98 -16.67
CA ALA A 127 15.99 19.86 -17.40
C ALA A 127 16.48 20.37 -18.77
N ASP A 128 17.60 19.83 -19.22
CA ASP A 128 18.08 20.09 -20.58
C ASP A 128 17.11 19.44 -21.58
N LEU A 129 16.67 20.22 -22.56
CA LEU A 129 15.80 19.72 -23.61
C LEU A 129 16.61 19.18 -24.77
N ALA A 130 16.12 18.08 -25.34
CA ALA A 130 16.69 17.52 -26.56
C ALA A 130 16.56 18.49 -27.73
N SER A 131 17.49 18.42 -28.69
CA SER A 131 17.36 19.18 -29.95
C SER A 131 16.16 18.67 -30.78
N TRP A 132 15.68 19.47 -31.69
CA TRP A 132 14.49 19.13 -32.48
C TRP A 132 14.58 17.84 -33.27
N ASP A 133 15.77 17.36 -33.56
CA ASP A 133 16.10 16.13 -34.29
C ASP A 133 16.45 14.93 -33.39
N SER A 134 16.45 15.13 -32.05
CA SER A 134 16.75 14.13 -31.04
C SER A 134 15.65 13.99 -29.98
N LEU A 135 14.43 14.42 -30.30
CA LEU A 135 13.27 14.21 -29.45
C LEU A 135 13.00 12.72 -29.24
N GLY A 136 12.61 12.36 -28.02
CA GLY A 136 12.26 10.99 -27.68
C GLY A 136 11.02 10.47 -28.40
N THR A 137 10.87 9.16 -28.39
CA THR A 137 9.79 8.44 -29.07
C THR A 137 8.67 8.02 -28.12
N GLU A 138 7.57 7.56 -28.68
CA GLU A 138 6.42 7.04 -27.94
C GLU A 138 5.93 5.76 -28.61
N GLN A 139 5.72 4.71 -27.82
CA GLN A 139 5.15 3.45 -28.27
C GLN A 139 3.97 3.07 -27.40
N TRP A 140 2.83 2.78 -28.03
CA TRP A 140 1.64 2.28 -27.34
C TRP A 140 1.68 0.76 -27.25
N LEU A 141 1.37 0.23 -26.06
CA LEU A 141 1.26 -1.19 -25.77
C LEU A 141 -0.21 -1.46 -25.40
N GLU A 142 -1.00 -1.82 -26.40
CA GLU A 142 -2.47 -1.92 -26.25
C GLU A 142 -2.87 -3.07 -25.33
N ASP A 143 -2.07 -4.13 -25.26
CA ASP A 143 -2.36 -5.36 -24.51
C ASP A 143 -1.73 -5.37 -23.09
N ALA A 144 -1.18 -4.24 -22.60
CA ALA A 144 -0.43 -4.20 -21.35
C ALA A 144 -1.23 -4.66 -20.11
N ALA A 145 -2.54 -4.43 -20.06
CA ALA A 145 -3.41 -4.91 -18.98
C ALA A 145 -3.58 -6.45 -19.06
N GLU A 146 -3.78 -6.97 -20.25
CA GLU A 146 -3.92 -8.41 -20.52
C GLU A 146 -2.62 -9.16 -20.23
N ASP A 147 -1.48 -8.66 -20.71
CA ASP A 147 -0.15 -9.23 -20.46
C ASP A 147 0.16 -9.32 -18.96
N TYR A 148 -0.28 -8.32 -18.19
CA TYR A 148 -0.13 -8.31 -16.73
C TYR A 148 -0.97 -9.40 -16.06
N ILE A 149 -2.25 -9.55 -16.45
CA ILE A 149 -3.16 -10.58 -15.89
C ILE A 149 -2.66 -11.99 -16.30
N GLU A 150 -2.25 -12.16 -17.54
CA GLU A 150 -1.69 -13.41 -18.03
C GLU A 150 -0.49 -13.85 -17.19
N ARG A 151 0.40 -12.91 -16.90
CA ARG A 151 1.57 -13.15 -16.05
C ARG A 151 1.21 -13.51 -14.61
N LEU A 152 0.20 -12.88 -14.01
CA LEU A 152 -0.26 -13.21 -12.65
C LEU A 152 -0.82 -14.64 -12.58
N CYS A 153 -1.47 -15.10 -13.66
CA CYS A 153 -2.06 -16.43 -13.75
C CYS A 153 -1.04 -17.52 -14.14
N ASP A 154 0.11 -17.14 -14.71
CA ASP A 154 1.11 -18.10 -15.17
C ASP A 154 1.65 -18.96 -14.02
N GLY A 155 1.54 -20.27 -14.17
CA GLY A 155 1.95 -21.24 -13.15
C GLY A 155 1.03 -21.35 -11.94
N GLN A 156 -0.09 -20.61 -11.88
CA GLN A 156 -1.08 -20.73 -10.82
C GLN A 156 -2.03 -21.93 -11.07
N SER A 157 -2.59 -22.48 -9.98
CA SER A 157 -3.67 -23.46 -10.06
C SER A 157 -5.01 -22.76 -10.30
N SER A 158 -5.98 -23.44 -10.92
CA SER A 158 -7.36 -22.96 -10.95
C SER A 158 -8.08 -23.15 -9.61
N PHE A 159 -9.13 -22.34 -9.38
CA PHE A 159 -9.95 -22.31 -8.19
C PHE A 159 -11.45 -22.44 -8.53
N ASP A 160 -11.81 -23.49 -9.27
CA ASP A 160 -13.15 -23.69 -9.85
C ASP A 160 -14.27 -23.89 -8.80
N GLU A 161 -13.93 -24.25 -7.57
CA GLU A 161 -14.86 -24.37 -6.45
C GLU A 161 -14.98 -23.07 -5.63
N VAL A 162 -14.14 -22.04 -5.88
CA VAL A 162 -14.11 -20.81 -5.10
C VAL A 162 -15.05 -19.75 -5.69
N HIS A 163 -15.95 -19.23 -4.86
CA HIS A 163 -16.86 -18.14 -5.22
C HIS A 163 -16.50 -16.85 -4.46
N VAL A 164 -16.30 -15.77 -5.18
CA VAL A 164 -15.81 -14.49 -4.67
C VAL A 164 -16.74 -13.35 -5.05
N VAL A 165 -17.01 -12.43 -4.11
CA VAL A 165 -17.60 -11.13 -4.43
C VAL A 165 -16.49 -10.09 -4.47
N VAL A 166 -16.33 -9.39 -5.60
CA VAL A 166 -15.32 -8.35 -5.79
C VAL A 166 -15.97 -6.97 -5.86
N ASP A 167 -15.53 -6.04 -5.00
CA ASP A 167 -15.86 -4.63 -5.16
C ASP A 167 -14.92 -4.00 -6.20
N VAL A 168 -15.44 -3.83 -7.41
CA VAL A 168 -14.72 -3.22 -8.52
C VAL A 168 -14.70 -1.69 -8.47
N GLY A 169 -15.47 -1.08 -7.58
CA GLY A 169 -15.52 0.36 -7.31
C GLY A 169 -15.71 1.25 -8.54
N GLU A 170 -16.06 2.51 -8.33
CA GLU A 170 -15.99 3.51 -9.40
C GLU A 170 -14.53 3.92 -9.64
N HIS A 171 -14.13 4.10 -10.89
CA HIS A 171 -12.79 4.57 -11.28
C HIS A 171 -11.61 3.66 -10.86
N ARG A 172 -11.83 2.36 -10.68
CA ARG A 172 -10.78 1.35 -10.49
C ARG A 172 -10.56 0.55 -11.77
N VAL A 173 -9.38 -0.05 -11.87
CA VAL A 173 -9.11 -1.06 -12.92
C VAL A 173 -9.60 -2.41 -12.41
N ASP A 174 -10.37 -3.14 -13.20
CA ASP A 174 -11.00 -4.42 -12.81
C ASP A 174 -10.03 -5.61 -12.88
N ASN A 175 -8.76 -5.40 -12.58
CA ASN A 175 -7.74 -6.43 -12.67
C ASN A 175 -7.89 -7.56 -11.63
N VAL A 176 -8.47 -7.28 -10.46
CA VAL A 176 -8.66 -8.30 -9.40
C VAL A 176 -9.72 -9.31 -9.84
N ALA A 177 -10.90 -8.84 -10.27
CA ALA A 177 -11.98 -9.72 -10.70
C ALA A 177 -11.60 -10.49 -11.98
N GLU A 178 -10.99 -9.82 -12.97
CA GLU A 178 -10.53 -10.45 -14.19
C GLU A 178 -9.47 -11.54 -13.95
N THR A 179 -8.53 -11.31 -13.01
CA THR A 179 -7.52 -12.30 -12.62
C THR A 179 -8.17 -13.52 -11.98
N LEU A 180 -9.11 -13.33 -11.05
CA LEU A 180 -9.81 -14.44 -10.38
C LEU A 180 -10.68 -15.25 -11.36
N GLU A 181 -11.38 -14.59 -12.29
CA GLU A 181 -12.14 -15.27 -13.36
C GLU A 181 -11.23 -16.11 -14.28
N ARG A 182 -10.05 -15.58 -14.63
CA ARG A 182 -9.07 -16.34 -15.44
C ARG A 182 -8.53 -17.57 -14.70
N LEU A 183 -8.51 -17.53 -13.38
CA LEU A 183 -8.19 -18.68 -12.52
C LEU A 183 -9.42 -19.53 -12.18
N GLU A 184 -10.50 -19.40 -12.95
CA GLU A 184 -11.73 -20.19 -12.88
C GLU A 184 -12.59 -19.98 -11.64
N CYS A 185 -12.33 -18.95 -10.81
CA CYS A 185 -13.23 -18.57 -9.73
C CYS A 185 -14.59 -18.13 -10.28
N THR A 186 -15.66 -18.45 -9.55
CA THR A 186 -16.96 -17.76 -9.74
C THR A 186 -16.87 -16.37 -9.16
N VAL A 187 -17.05 -15.31 -9.95
CA VAL A 187 -16.90 -13.92 -9.50
C VAL A 187 -18.19 -13.12 -9.66
N ASP A 188 -18.70 -12.61 -8.54
CA ASP A 188 -19.78 -11.60 -8.53
C ASP A 188 -19.16 -10.20 -8.33
N ARG A 189 -19.55 -9.24 -9.16
CA ARG A 189 -19.08 -7.86 -9.07
C ARG A 189 -20.08 -6.98 -8.35
N VAL A 190 -19.59 -6.18 -7.41
CA VAL A 190 -20.36 -5.09 -6.79
C VAL A 190 -19.61 -3.77 -6.96
N THR A 191 -20.31 -2.66 -6.82
CA THR A 191 -19.71 -1.33 -6.87
C THR A 191 -20.14 -0.55 -5.65
N GLU A 192 -19.22 -0.25 -4.76
CA GLU A 192 -19.44 0.70 -3.67
C GLU A 192 -19.33 2.12 -4.23
N SER A 193 -20.41 2.91 -4.09
CA SER A 193 -20.51 4.25 -4.69
C SER A 193 -19.66 5.33 -4.00
N SER A 194 -18.97 5.01 -2.91
CA SER A 194 -18.15 5.98 -2.20
C SER A 194 -16.66 5.64 -2.25
N SER A 195 -15.87 6.53 -2.84
CA SER A 195 -14.39 6.47 -2.78
C SER A 195 -13.84 6.54 -1.35
N ASP A 196 -14.66 6.95 -0.39
CA ASP A 196 -14.32 7.04 1.04
C ASP A 196 -14.46 5.69 1.77
N ALA A 197 -15.01 4.66 1.12
CA ALA A 197 -15.24 3.34 1.72
C ALA A 197 -13.96 2.54 1.95
N PHE A 198 -12.89 2.78 1.18
CA PHE A 198 -11.65 2.02 1.35
C PHE A 198 -10.82 2.55 2.53
N PRO A 199 -10.41 1.70 3.49
CA PRO A 199 -9.67 2.13 4.67
C PRO A 199 -8.28 2.66 4.28
N ARG A 200 -8.01 3.90 4.63
CA ARG A 200 -6.74 4.58 4.33
C ARG A 200 -5.57 4.16 5.23
N ARG A 201 -5.86 3.34 6.24
CA ARG A 201 -4.95 2.99 7.33
C ARG A 201 -5.08 1.50 7.66
N ARG A 202 -4.88 1.14 8.92
CA ARG A 202 -5.16 -0.21 9.40
C ARG A 202 -6.62 -0.57 9.11
N VAL A 203 -6.83 -1.75 8.54
CA VAL A 203 -8.16 -2.32 8.34
C VAL A 203 -8.68 -2.77 9.71
N ALA A 204 -9.64 -2.02 10.25
CA ALA A 204 -10.31 -2.40 11.49
C ALA A 204 -11.43 -3.40 11.19
N GLN A 205 -11.73 -4.29 12.12
CA GLN A 205 -12.92 -5.13 12.08
C GLN A 205 -14.16 -4.26 12.34
N ASN A 206 -14.62 -3.59 11.29
CA ASN A 206 -15.78 -2.69 11.33
C ASN A 206 -16.57 -2.82 10.04
N ASP A 207 -17.72 -3.47 10.11
CA ASP A 207 -18.61 -3.73 8.99
C ASP A 207 -19.24 -2.47 8.35
N SER A 208 -19.02 -1.28 8.93
CA SER A 208 -19.37 -0.01 8.29
C SER A 208 -18.42 0.35 7.14
N VAL A 209 -17.25 -0.27 7.08
CA VAL A 209 -16.33 -0.20 5.96
C VAL A 209 -16.76 -1.23 4.93
N CYS A 210 -16.88 -0.84 3.65
CA CYS A 210 -17.32 -1.73 2.57
C CYS A 210 -18.70 -2.38 2.82
N SER A 211 -19.67 -1.61 3.32
CA SER A 211 -20.99 -2.15 3.74
C SER A 211 -21.76 -2.83 2.61
N THR A 212 -21.65 -2.35 1.36
CA THR A 212 -22.27 -2.98 0.19
C THR A 212 -21.65 -4.35 -0.07
N LEU A 213 -20.30 -4.46 -0.01
CA LEU A 213 -19.59 -5.72 -0.17
C LEU A 213 -19.92 -6.69 0.97
N CYS A 214 -19.90 -6.25 2.24
CA CYS A 214 -20.28 -7.07 3.39
C CYS A 214 -21.67 -7.69 3.23
N ASN A 215 -22.66 -6.88 2.82
CA ASN A 215 -24.02 -7.35 2.58
C ASN A 215 -24.10 -8.32 1.39
N ALA A 216 -23.40 -8.05 0.30
CA ALA A 216 -23.38 -8.91 -0.87
C ALA A 216 -22.82 -10.30 -0.53
N VAL A 217 -21.71 -10.36 0.19
CA VAL A 217 -21.12 -11.63 0.67
C VAL A 217 -22.06 -12.36 1.61
N ALA A 218 -22.60 -11.68 2.64
CA ALA A 218 -23.48 -12.29 3.63
C ALA A 218 -24.78 -12.86 3.04
N THR A 219 -25.22 -12.39 1.88
CA THR A 219 -26.47 -12.81 1.21
C THR A 219 -26.27 -13.70 -0.01
N SER A 220 -25.02 -13.98 -0.37
CA SER A 220 -24.64 -14.89 -1.46
C SER A 220 -24.12 -16.22 -0.92
N ALA A 221 -23.68 -17.10 -1.81
CA ALA A 221 -22.95 -18.32 -1.46
C ALA A 221 -21.43 -18.14 -1.58
N ALA A 222 -20.95 -16.89 -1.57
CA ALA A 222 -19.53 -16.62 -1.73
C ALA A 222 -18.71 -17.09 -0.53
N ASP A 223 -17.52 -17.58 -0.80
CA ASP A 223 -16.56 -18.03 0.21
C ASP A 223 -15.86 -16.85 0.87
N PHE A 224 -15.71 -15.74 0.13
CA PHE A 224 -15.18 -14.48 0.66
C PHE A 224 -15.54 -13.30 -0.24
N GLY A 225 -15.31 -12.11 0.27
CA GLY A 225 -15.34 -10.87 -0.50
C GLY A 225 -13.99 -10.16 -0.50
N VAL A 226 -13.70 -9.41 -1.56
CA VAL A 226 -12.51 -8.58 -1.64
C VAL A 226 -12.81 -7.22 -2.25
N ALA A 227 -12.29 -6.17 -1.62
CA ALA A 227 -12.19 -4.83 -2.19
C ALA A 227 -10.72 -4.44 -2.34
N HIS A 228 -10.40 -3.64 -3.35
CA HIS A 228 -9.06 -3.07 -3.50
C HIS A 228 -9.12 -1.55 -3.61
N ASP A 229 -8.00 -0.88 -3.34
CA ASP A 229 -7.90 0.57 -3.48
C ASP A 229 -7.73 0.99 -4.97
N PRO A 230 -7.89 2.28 -5.31
CA PRO A 230 -7.73 2.74 -6.70
C PRO A 230 -6.34 2.49 -7.30
N ASP A 231 -5.31 2.36 -6.47
CA ASP A 231 -3.93 2.04 -6.87
C ASP A 231 -3.73 0.55 -7.16
N ALA A 232 -4.68 -0.30 -6.72
CA ALA A 232 -4.64 -1.75 -6.77
C ALA A 232 -3.38 -2.36 -6.09
N ASP A 233 -2.94 -1.75 -4.98
CA ASP A 233 -1.82 -2.25 -4.17
C ASP A 233 -2.24 -2.69 -2.76
N ARG A 234 -3.54 -2.57 -2.41
CA ARG A 234 -4.12 -2.96 -1.12
C ARG A 234 -5.42 -3.71 -1.31
N ILE A 235 -5.68 -4.64 -0.37
CA ILE A 235 -6.98 -5.31 -0.28
C ILE A 235 -7.61 -5.16 1.10
N VAL A 236 -8.94 -5.28 1.13
CA VAL A 236 -9.76 -5.59 2.29
C VAL A 236 -10.45 -6.90 2.02
N ALA A 237 -10.37 -7.84 2.94
CA ALA A 237 -11.05 -9.14 2.87
C ALA A 237 -12.30 -9.15 3.73
N ILE A 238 -13.33 -9.82 3.25
CA ILE A 238 -14.61 -10.06 3.95
C ILE A 238 -14.78 -11.58 4.07
N ASP A 239 -15.10 -12.08 5.25
CA ASP A 239 -15.39 -13.52 5.42
C ASP A 239 -16.76 -13.91 4.84
N GLU A 240 -17.02 -15.21 4.70
CA GLU A 240 -18.27 -15.76 4.14
C GLU A 240 -19.53 -15.37 4.93
N ARG A 241 -19.38 -14.76 6.10
CA ARG A 241 -20.47 -14.25 6.94
C ARG A 241 -20.74 -12.76 6.73
N GLY A 242 -19.94 -12.09 5.89
CA GLY A 242 -20.01 -10.66 5.63
C GLY A 242 -19.28 -9.79 6.66
N HIS A 243 -18.36 -10.35 7.44
CA HIS A 243 -17.56 -9.57 8.40
C HIS A 243 -16.20 -9.18 7.81
N VAL A 244 -15.80 -7.95 8.06
CA VAL A 244 -14.48 -7.46 7.68
C VAL A 244 -13.39 -8.22 8.44
N VAL A 245 -12.44 -8.81 7.73
CA VAL A 245 -11.23 -9.39 8.32
C VAL A 245 -10.27 -8.27 8.68
N GLY A 246 -9.89 -8.19 9.96
CA GLY A 246 -8.93 -7.17 10.41
C GLY A 246 -7.58 -7.29 9.70
N GLY A 247 -6.94 -6.16 9.41
CA GLY A 247 -5.70 -6.15 8.63
C GLY A 247 -4.56 -6.94 9.26
N ASP A 248 -4.42 -6.91 10.58
CA ASP A 248 -3.41 -7.73 11.28
C ASP A 248 -3.73 -9.22 11.20
N THR A 249 -5.00 -9.59 11.26
CA THR A 249 -5.45 -10.97 11.17
C THR A 249 -5.24 -11.53 9.77
N LEU A 250 -5.60 -10.76 8.73
CA LEU A 250 -5.33 -11.13 7.34
C LEU A 250 -3.83 -11.28 7.08
N LEU A 251 -3.05 -10.31 7.55
CA LEU A 251 -1.59 -10.33 7.44
C LEU A 251 -0.99 -11.58 8.11
N ALA A 252 -1.46 -11.94 9.31
CA ALA A 252 -1.02 -13.14 10.03
C ALA A 252 -1.36 -14.44 9.25
N LEU A 253 -2.58 -14.53 8.68
CA LEU A 253 -3.00 -15.70 7.89
C LEU A 253 -2.16 -15.88 6.63
N LEU A 254 -1.93 -14.79 5.88
CA LEU A 254 -1.12 -14.83 4.65
C LEU A 254 0.35 -15.10 4.96
N ALA A 255 0.89 -14.47 6.01
CA ALA A 255 2.27 -14.71 6.47
C ALA A 255 2.49 -16.17 6.86
N LYS A 256 1.61 -16.72 7.71
CA LYS A 256 1.65 -18.14 8.13
C LYS A 256 1.71 -19.07 6.92
N ARG A 257 0.76 -18.89 5.99
CA ARG A 257 0.70 -19.74 4.80
C ARG A 257 1.97 -19.65 3.97
N THR A 258 2.50 -18.43 3.74
CA THR A 258 3.72 -18.25 2.96
C THR A 258 4.92 -18.92 3.63
N VAL A 259 5.04 -18.84 4.97
CA VAL A 259 6.09 -19.52 5.72
C VAL A 259 5.95 -21.05 5.62
N GLU A 260 4.74 -21.59 5.77
CA GLU A 260 4.47 -23.03 5.62
C GLU A 260 4.84 -23.54 4.22
N GLN A 261 4.65 -22.73 3.17
CA GLN A 261 5.06 -23.05 1.79
C GLN A 261 6.57 -22.95 1.56
N SER A 262 7.28 -22.20 2.40
CA SER A 262 8.75 -22.02 2.34
C SER A 262 9.51 -23.02 3.22
N ASP A 263 9.01 -24.26 3.33
CA ASP A 263 9.60 -25.33 4.17
C ASP A 263 9.74 -24.94 5.67
N GLY A 264 8.91 -24.01 6.15
CA GLY A 264 8.89 -23.55 7.54
C GLY A 264 10.12 -22.72 7.96
N SER A 265 10.77 -22.02 7.05
CA SER A 265 11.98 -21.22 7.34
C SER A 265 11.97 -19.84 6.73
N GLY A 266 10.79 -19.23 6.53
CA GLY A 266 10.63 -17.92 5.91
C GLY A 266 10.77 -16.76 6.89
N ARG A 267 11.40 -15.67 6.45
CA ARG A 267 11.40 -14.38 7.17
C ARG A 267 10.25 -13.50 6.66
N VAL A 268 9.50 -12.90 7.57
CA VAL A 268 8.35 -12.04 7.26
C VAL A 268 8.62 -10.60 7.73
N ALA A 269 8.53 -9.63 6.83
CA ALA A 269 8.72 -8.22 7.15
C ALA A 269 7.39 -7.56 7.54
N VAL A 270 7.36 -6.91 8.70
CA VAL A 270 6.20 -6.13 9.16
C VAL A 270 6.63 -4.78 9.74
N PRO A 271 5.76 -3.75 9.71
CA PRO A 271 6.08 -2.47 10.34
C PRO A 271 6.06 -2.57 11.87
N LEU A 272 6.66 -1.59 12.55
CA LEU A 272 6.72 -1.54 14.02
C LEU A 272 5.34 -1.57 14.69
N GLU A 273 4.31 -1.01 14.06
CA GLU A 273 2.94 -1.01 14.57
C GLU A 273 2.13 -2.28 14.27
N ALA A 274 2.71 -3.29 13.66
CA ALA A 274 2.04 -4.57 13.44
C ALA A 274 1.83 -5.31 14.77
N SER A 275 0.70 -5.99 14.91
CA SER A 275 0.34 -6.75 16.10
C SER A 275 1.38 -7.83 16.44
N ARG A 276 1.65 -8.04 17.74
CA ARG A 276 2.45 -9.17 18.25
C ARG A 276 1.87 -10.53 17.83
N ARG A 277 0.57 -10.60 17.62
CA ARG A 277 -0.10 -11.79 17.12
C ARG A 277 0.52 -12.34 15.83
N ILE A 278 0.94 -11.44 14.91
CA ILE A 278 1.57 -11.86 13.66
C ILE A 278 2.86 -12.62 13.96
N GLU A 279 3.62 -12.15 14.94
CA GLU A 279 4.87 -12.78 15.39
C GLU A 279 4.60 -14.19 15.94
N GLU A 280 3.62 -14.35 16.86
CA GLU A 280 3.25 -15.64 17.42
C GLU A 280 2.80 -16.64 16.33
N VAL A 281 1.98 -16.19 15.39
CA VAL A 281 1.48 -17.04 14.29
C VAL A 281 2.60 -17.45 13.32
N VAL A 282 3.55 -16.56 13.06
CA VAL A 282 4.71 -16.84 12.21
C VAL A 282 5.70 -17.75 12.89
N ASP A 283 5.98 -17.54 14.19
CA ASP A 283 6.85 -18.39 14.99
C ASP A 283 6.28 -19.83 15.08
N ASP A 284 4.98 -19.98 15.31
CA ASP A 284 4.29 -21.27 15.32
C ASP A 284 4.38 -22.00 13.97
N ALA A 285 4.47 -21.27 12.87
CA ALA A 285 4.70 -21.81 11.53
C ALA A 285 6.18 -22.12 11.23
N GLY A 286 7.10 -21.76 12.15
CA GLY A 286 8.55 -21.97 12.02
C GLY A 286 9.29 -20.81 11.34
N GLY A 287 8.63 -19.69 11.07
CA GLY A 287 9.22 -18.49 10.47
C GLY A 287 9.82 -17.52 11.48
N GLU A 288 10.32 -16.40 11.00
CA GLU A 288 10.91 -15.31 11.79
C GLU A 288 10.31 -13.97 11.38
N ILE A 289 9.91 -13.12 12.33
CA ILE A 289 9.49 -11.74 12.08
C ILE A 289 10.68 -10.80 12.02
N VAL A 290 10.68 -9.95 11.00
CA VAL A 290 11.59 -8.80 10.88
C VAL A 290 10.77 -7.52 10.97
N ARG A 291 10.87 -6.80 12.07
CA ARG A 291 10.24 -5.49 12.21
C ARG A 291 11.07 -4.45 11.46
N THR A 292 10.41 -3.76 10.53
CA THR A 292 11.07 -2.80 9.64
C THR A 292 10.49 -1.40 9.82
N GLN A 293 11.31 -0.40 9.47
CA GLN A 293 10.77 0.93 9.19
C GLN A 293 9.97 0.87 7.87
N MET A 294 9.05 1.83 7.68
CA MET A 294 8.23 1.90 6.44
C MET A 294 9.06 1.89 5.14
N ASP A 295 10.27 2.45 5.17
CA ASP A 295 11.17 2.47 4.00
C ASP A 295 11.96 1.17 3.83
N GLY A 296 11.94 0.29 4.82
CA GLY A 296 12.57 -1.03 4.79
C GLY A 296 11.64 -2.16 4.37
N MET A 297 10.36 -1.85 4.12
CA MET A 297 9.42 -2.86 3.63
C MET A 297 9.82 -3.36 2.24
N PRO A 298 9.69 -4.65 1.95
CA PRO A 298 9.90 -5.20 0.62
C PRO A 298 9.09 -4.41 -0.43
N GLY A 299 9.63 -4.24 -1.63
CA GLY A 299 9.00 -3.43 -2.68
C GLY A 299 9.00 -1.91 -2.44
N SER A 300 9.60 -1.43 -1.35
CA SER A 300 9.76 0.01 -1.07
C SER A 300 11.07 0.60 -1.61
N GLY A 301 11.83 -0.16 -2.39
CA GLY A 301 13.06 0.27 -3.06
C GLY A 301 14.20 -0.77 -2.98
N PRO A 302 15.27 -0.60 -3.76
CA PRO A 302 16.36 -1.56 -3.89
C PRO A 302 17.19 -1.74 -2.62
N ALA A 303 16.93 -1.01 -1.56
CA ALA A 303 17.66 -1.07 -0.29
C ALA A 303 17.07 -2.07 0.73
N SER A 304 16.04 -2.81 0.37
CA SER A 304 15.54 -3.91 1.21
C SER A 304 16.57 -5.07 1.16
N THR A 305 17.61 -4.98 1.99
CA THR A 305 18.68 -5.99 2.08
C THR A 305 18.28 -7.24 2.86
N THR A 306 17.04 -7.29 3.32
CA THR A 306 16.53 -8.41 4.10
C THR A 306 15.87 -9.41 3.16
N GLU A 307 16.47 -10.58 3.01
CA GLU A 307 15.79 -11.70 2.35
C GLU A 307 14.53 -12.08 3.15
N VAL A 308 13.37 -11.84 2.58
CA VAL A 308 12.08 -12.17 3.17
C VAL A 308 11.22 -12.88 2.13
N VAL A 309 10.45 -13.84 2.57
CA VAL A 309 9.49 -14.56 1.72
C VAL A 309 8.18 -13.79 1.56
N PHE A 310 7.87 -12.92 2.52
CA PHE A 310 6.65 -12.13 2.54
C PHE A 310 6.85 -10.85 3.34
N GLY A 311 6.14 -9.81 2.97
CA GLY A 311 6.03 -8.58 3.75
C GLY A 311 4.64 -7.98 3.68
N GLY A 312 4.22 -7.30 4.72
CA GLY A 312 2.90 -6.68 4.69
C GLY A 312 2.64 -5.67 5.81
N GLU A 313 1.57 -4.90 5.61
CA GLU A 313 1.11 -3.88 6.53
C GLU A 313 -0.34 -4.15 6.95
N PRO A 314 -0.74 -3.82 8.19
CA PRO A 314 -2.15 -3.88 8.62
C PRO A 314 -3.11 -2.99 7.82
N SER A 315 -2.59 -2.24 6.86
CA SER A 315 -3.36 -1.41 5.92
C SER A 315 -3.86 -2.18 4.69
N GLY A 316 -3.59 -3.49 4.60
CA GLY A 316 -3.95 -4.34 3.47
C GLY A 316 -2.91 -4.36 2.34
N VAL A 317 -1.74 -3.77 2.54
CA VAL A 317 -0.58 -3.91 1.64
C VAL A 317 0.09 -5.25 1.91
N HIS A 318 0.22 -6.07 0.87
CA HIS A 318 0.92 -7.35 0.94
C HIS A 318 1.89 -7.46 -0.23
N HIS A 319 3.04 -8.10 0.00
CA HIS A 319 4.09 -8.22 -0.99
C HIS A 319 4.79 -9.58 -0.89
N TRP A 320 4.86 -10.28 -2.00
CA TRP A 320 5.64 -11.50 -2.21
C TRP A 320 6.80 -11.18 -3.17
N PRO A 321 8.02 -10.95 -2.65
CA PRO A 321 9.14 -10.44 -3.45
C PRO A 321 9.52 -11.33 -4.64
N ASP A 322 9.32 -12.65 -4.51
CA ASP A 322 9.62 -13.61 -5.57
C ASP A 322 8.57 -13.60 -6.70
N GLU A 323 7.33 -13.14 -6.41
CA GLU A 323 6.22 -13.17 -7.37
C GLU A 323 5.97 -11.80 -8.03
N SER A 324 6.15 -10.70 -7.28
CA SER A 324 5.92 -9.34 -7.77
C SER A 324 7.01 -8.37 -7.30
N PRO A 325 7.41 -7.39 -8.12
CA PRO A 325 8.38 -6.36 -7.72
C PRO A 325 7.80 -5.31 -6.76
N CYS A 326 6.48 -5.24 -6.62
CA CYS A 326 5.80 -4.31 -5.71
C CYS A 326 4.53 -4.94 -5.12
N PRO A 327 3.94 -4.36 -4.06
CA PRO A 327 2.64 -4.78 -3.54
C PRO A 327 1.55 -4.77 -4.61
N ASP A 328 0.70 -5.81 -4.59
CA ASP A 328 -0.23 -6.12 -5.65
C ASP A 328 -1.54 -6.70 -5.08
N ALA A 329 -2.67 -6.02 -5.38
CA ALA A 329 -3.99 -6.43 -4.88
C ALA A 329 -4.49 -7.72 -5.57
N ALA A 330 -4.24 -7.89 -6.86
CA ALA A 330 -4.67 -9.09 -7.58
C ALA A 330 -3.88 -10.33 -7.11
N LEU A 331 -2.58 -10.19 -6.91
CA LEU A 331 -1.76 -11.24 -6.31
C LEU A 331 -2.22 -11.57 -4.88
N SER A 332 -2.55 -10.54 -4.08
CA SER A 332 -3.11 -10.73 -2.74
C SER A 332 -4.44 -11.50 -2.78
N ALA A 333 -5.29 -11.23 -3.76
CA ALA A 333 -6.56 -11.94 -3.95
C ALA A 333 -6.35 -13.41 -4.38
N ILE A 334 -5.33 -13.68 -5.22
CA ILE A 334 -4.92 -15.07 -5.56
C ILE A 334 -4.52 -15.83 -4.29
N HIS A 335 -3.66 -15.25 -3.45
CA HIS A 335 -3.24 -15.88 -2.21
C HIS A 335 -4.39 -16.07 -1.21
N LEU A 336 -5.38 -15.15 -1.21
CA LEU A 336 -6.59 -15.30 -0.40
C LEU A 336 -7.49 -16.43 -0.94
N ALA A 337 -7.70 -16.51 -2.27
CA ALA A 337 -8.44 -17.61 -2.90
C ALA A 337 -7.79 -18.97 -2.55
N ARG A 338 -6.49 -19.07 -2.68
CA ARG A 338 -5.73 -20.28 -2.32
C ARG A 338 -5.83 -20.64 -0.83
N LEU A 339 -5.88 -19.61 0.05
CA LEU A 339 -6.05 -19.82 1.49
C LEU A 339 -7.42 -20.44 1.83
N VAL A 340 -8.45 -20.08 1.05
CA VAL A 340 -9.83 -20.60 1.22
C VAL A 340 -9.98 -21.97 0.55
N ASP A 341 -9.44 -22.16 -0.65
CA ASP A 341 -9.49 -23.41 -1.41
C ASP A 341 -8.85 -24.58 -0.66
N ASP A 342 -7.65 -24.39 -0.13
CA ASP A 342 -6.89 -25.42 0.59
C ASP A 342 -7.29 -25.59 2.07
N GLY A 343 -8.13 -24.71 2.60
CA GLY A 343 -8.37 -24.60 4.04
C GLY A 343 -9.83 -24.68 4.48
N PRO A 344 -10.08 -24.53 5.79
CA PRO A 344 -11.43 -24.28 6.28
C PRO A 344 -11.89 -22.87 5.85
N SER A 345 -13.22 -22.59 5.96
CA SER A 345 -13.77 -21.27 5.64
C SER A 345 -13.00 -20.13 6.33
N LEU A 346 -12.96 -18.97 5.68
CA LEU A 346 -12.15 -17.83 6.14
C LEU A 346 -12.49 -17.43 7.58
N SER A 347 -13.79 -17.38 7.94
CA SER A 347 -14.20 -17.07 9.32
C SER A 347 -13.66 -18.06 10.37
N ARG A 348 -13.53 -19.34 10.02
CA ARG A 348 -12.94 -20.33 10.91
C ARG A 348 -11.44 -20.15 11.07
N GLN A 349 -10.76 -19.72 10.02
CA GLN A 349 -9.32 -19.40 10.08
C GLN A 349 -9.10 -18.17 10.96
N VAL A 350 -9.90 -17.12 10.77
CA VAL A 350 -9.88 -15.90 11.59
C VAL A 350 -10.10 -16.21 13.08
N GLN A 351 -11.09 -17.05 13.41
CA GLN A 351 -11.39 -17.41 14.80
C GLN A 351 -10.28 -18.19 15.53
N ARG A 352 -9.34 -18.77 14.80
CA ARG A 352 -8.19 -19.50 15.40
C ARG A 352 -7.04 -18.58 15.79
N ILE A 353 -7.12 -17.33 15.35
CA ILE A 353 -6.13 -16.32 15.70
C ILE A 353 -6.63 -15.55 16.91
N ASP A 354 -5.92 -15.61 18.02
CA ASP A 354 -6.28 -14.93 19.26
C ASP A 354 -6.28 -13.41 19.08
N ASP A 355 -7.20 -12.72 19.76
CA ASP A 355 -7.36 -11.27 19.64
C ASP A 355 -6.62 -10.51 20.75
N TYR A 356 -5.52 -9.83 20.35
CA TYR A 356 -4.99 -8.75 21.15
C TYR A 356 -5.89 -7.51 21.05
N SER A 357 -6.06 -6.81 22.15
CA SER A 357 -6.83 -5.57 22.15
C SER A 357 -6.01 -4.42 21.58
N LEU A 358 -6.47 -3.86 20.48
CA LEU A 358 -5.77 -2.81 19.74
C LEU A 358 -6.59 -1.53 19.69
N TYR A 359 -5.94 -0.42 20.02
CA TYR A 359 -6.49 0.94 19.93
C TYR A 359 -5.63 1.79 19.02
N PHE A 360 -6.27 2.57 18.13
CA PHE A 360 -5.56 3.53 17.31
C PHE A 360 -6.35 4.84 17.18
N GLU A 361 -5.64 5.95 17.11
CA GLU A 361 -6.21 7.28 16.91
C GLU A 361 -5.22 8.20 16.19
N SER A 362 -5.77 9.21 15.51
CA SER A 362 -4.99 10.24 14.85
C SER A 362 -5.29 11.60 15.45
N PHE A 363 -4.24 12.37 15.70
CA PHE A 363 -4.30 13.69 16.29
C PHE A 363 -3.75 14.73 15.32
N SER A 364 -4.57 15.69 14.88
CA SER A 364 -4.10 16.81 14.07
C SER A 364 -3.09 17.67 14.84
N VAL A 365 -1.98 18.04 14.20
CA VAL A 365 -0.90 18.85 14.79
C VAL A 365 -0.33 19.83 13.76
N ASP A 366 -0.09 21.07 14.18
CA ASP A 366 0.44 22.13 13.29
C ASP A 366 1.94 21.95 12.96
N LYS A 367 2.72 21.38 13.88
CA LYS A 367 4.18 21.22 13.79
C LYS A 367 4.59 19.84 14.31
N SER A 368 4.45 18.82 13.50
CA SER A 368 4.67 17.41 13.88
C SER A 368 6.04 17.16 14.52
N THR A 369 7.14 17.66 13.94
CA THR A 369 8.51 17.46 14.44
C THR A 369 8.70 18.03 15.86
N ARG A 370 8.23 19.27 16.11
CA ARG A 370 8.37 19.90 17.42
C ARG A 370 7.48 19.24 18.47
N THR A 371 6.29 18.82 18.06
CA THR A 371 5.35 18.12 18.94
C THR A 371 5.91 16.74 19.29
N MET A 372 6.47 16.02 18.34
CA MET A 372 7.13 14.72 18.59
C MET A 372 8.29 14.83 19.56
N SER A 373 9.20 15.82 19.42
CA SER A 373 10.29 16.02 20.37
C SER A 373 9.78 16.16 21.81
N ARG A 374 8.74 16.95 22.03
CA ARG A 374 8.15 17.14 23.36
C ARG A 374 7.49 15.88 23.92
N ILE A 375 6.78 15.14 23.06
CA ILE A 375 6.16 13.87 23.43
C ILE A 375 7.25 12.86 23.82
N THR A 376 8.32 12.79 23.06
CA THR A 376 9.46 11.90 23.33
C THR A 376 10.14 12.24 24.66
N ASP A 377 10.39 13.53 24.94
CA ASP A 377 10.99 13.97 26.22
C ASP A 377 10.06 13.63 27.41
N ALA A 378 8.76 13.81 27.24
CA ALA A 378 7.78 13.48 28.28
C ALA A 378 7.64 11.94 28.46
N ALA A 379 7.77 11.16 27.37
CA ALA A 379 7.73 9.70 27.43
C ALA A 379 8.94 9.14 28.18
N ARG A 380 10.16 9.65 27.94
CA ARG A 380 11.38 9.23 28.65
C ARG A 380 11.32 9.45 30.17
N ASN A 381 10.44 10.34 30.64
CA ASN A 381 10.20 10.55 32.08
C ASN A 381 9.15 9.58 32.67
N GLN A 382 8.45 8.83 31.85
CA GLN A 382 7.30 8.02 32.27
C GLN A 382 7.42 6.52 31.91
N PHE A 383 8.28 6.19 30.95
CA PHE A 383 8.49 4.84 30.44
C PHE A 383 9.97 4.51 30.39
N GLU A 384 10.28 3.25 30.56
CA GLU A 384 11.60 2.67 30.33
C GLU A 384 11.72 2.27 28.84
N ASP A 385 12.93 2.07 28.35
CA ASP A 385 13.25 1.55 26.99
C ASP A 385 12.54 2.26 25.82
N VAL A 386 12.59 3.59 25.82
CA VAL A 386 12.01 4.45 24.78
C VAL A 386 12.85 4.42 23.53
N GLN A 387 12.34 3.81 22.47
CA GLN A 387 12.95 3.78 21.12
C GLN A 387 12.42 4.93 20.26
N THR A 388 13.25 5.49 19.39
CA THR A 388 12.91 6.70 18.60
C THR A 388 13.32 6.64 17.12
N ASP A 389 13.67 5.49 16.60
CA ASP A 389 14.22 5.33 15.23
C ASP A 389 13.17 5.57 14.13
N ASP A 390 11.91 5.14 14.35
CA ASP A 390 10.78 5.39 13.44
C ASP A 390 9.53 5.84 14.21
N GLY A 391 9.66 6.95 14.95
CA GLY A 391 8.65 7.43 15.86
C GLY A 391 9.01 7.12 17.30
N LEU A 392 8.06 7.28 18.20
CA LEU A 392 8.20 6.93 19.62
C LEU A 392 7.59 5.55 19.82
N PHE A 393 8.41 4.55 20.12
CA PHE A 393 7.98 3.19 20.42
C PHE A 393 8.38 2.81 21.85
N VAL A 394 7.46 2.19 22.57
CA VAL A 394 7.66 1.67 23.92
C VAL A 394 6.93 0.35 24.04
N GLU A 395 7.57 -0.62 24.64
CA GLU A 395 7.07 -1.98 24.82
C GLU A 395 7.37 -2.50 26.22
N ASP A 396 6.43 -3.23 26.79
CA ASP A 396 6.60 -4.03 27.99
C ASP A 396 5.94 -5.44 27.80
N ASP A 397 5.96 -6.28 28.82
CA ASP A 397 5.43 -7.65 28.73
C ASP A 397 3.92 -7.72 28.46
N GLU A 398 3.16 -6.68 28.82
CA GLU A 398 1.69 -6.68 28.75
C GLU A 398 1.14 -5.85 27.57
N ALA A 399 1.92 -4.86 27.09
CA ALA A 399 1.43 -3.90 26.09
C ALA A 399 2.58 -3.16 25.39
N TRP A 400 2.28 -2.61 24.22
CA TRP A 400 3.16 -1.66 23.53
C TRP A 400 2.38 -0.49 22.94
N PHE A 401 3.08 0.59 22.65
CA PHE A 401 2.52 1.68 21.86
C PHE A 401 3.54 2.29 20.92
N VAL A 402 3.02 2.85 19.82
CA VAL A 402 3.80 3.68 18.91
C VAL A 402 3.10 5.01 18.66
N VAL A 403 3.87 6.10 18.66
CA VAL A 403 3.42 7.42 18.22
C VAL A 403 4.27 7.87 17.06
N ARG A 404 3.67 8.07 15.89
CA ARG A 404 4.39 8.47 14.67
C ARG A 404 3.77 9.70 14.00
N PRO A 405 4.60 10.59 13.42
CA PRO A 405 4.07 11.63 12.54
C PRO A 405 3.57 10.99 11.23
N SER A 406 2.41 11.43 10.78
CA SER A 406 1.95 11.10 9.43
C SER A 406 2.87 11.74 8.39
N ARG A 407 3.27 10.98 7.37
CA ARG A 407 4.08 11.50 6.27
C ARG A 407 3.27 12.35 5.27
N THR A 408 1.94 12.25 5.30
CA THR A 408 1.04 12.86 4.32
C THR A 408 0.13 13.94 4.87
N ALA A 409 -0.13 13.94 6.17
CA ALA A 409 -1.01 14.91 6.83
C ALA A 409 -0.31 15.49 8.07
N GLY A 410 -0.69 16.68 8.49
CA GLY A 410 -0.24 17.28 9.74
C GLY A 410 -0.85 16.56 10.96
N GLU A 411 -0.57 15.27 11.11
CA GLU A 411 -1.15 14.40 12.13
C GLU A 411 -0.08 13.58 12.84
N LEU A 412 -0.35 13.24 14.10
CA LEU A 412 0.31 12.17 14.81
C LEU A 412 -0.61 10.97 14.90
N ARG A 413 -0.08 9.79 14.64
CA ARG A 413 -0.78 8.51 14.77
C ARG A 413 -0.33 7.82 16.04
N VAL A 414 -1.30 7.36 16.80
CA VAL A 414 -1.10 6.56 18.02
C VAL A 414 -1.68 5.19 17.77
N THR A 415 -0.88 4.15 17.99
CA THR A 415 -1.33 2.76 18.04
C THR A 415 -0.91 2.19 19.40
N VAL A 416 -1.81 1.47 20.03
CA VAL A 416 -1.57 0.79 21.33
C VAL A 416 -2.16 -0.60 21.22
N GLU A 417 -1.40 -1.59 21.63
CA GLU A 417 -1.86 -2.98 21.76
C GLU A 417 -1.57 -3.50 23.16
N GLY A 418 -2.44 -4.36 23.65
CA GLY A 418 -2.24 -5.03 24.93
C GLY A 418 -2.83 -6.45 24.93
N THR A 419 -2.27 -7.31 25.77
CA THR A 419 -2.71 -8.68 25.97
C THR A 419 -4.14 -8.82 26.50
N SER A 420 -4.73 -7.70 26.96
CA SER A 420 -6.13 -7.58 27.35
C SER A 420 -6.67 -6.18 27.09
N ASP A 421 -7.98 -6.06 26.87
CA ASP A 421 -8.67 -4.78 26.69
C ASP A 421 -8.39 -3.79 27.83
N ARG A 422 -8.30 -4.29 29.06
CA ARG A 422 -7.98 -3.48 30.24
C ARG A 422 -6.59 -2.84 30.15
N HIS A 423 -5.58 -3.60 29.71
CA HIS A 423 -4.20 -3.12 29.58
C HIS A 423 -4.09 -2.14 28.41
N ALA A 424 -4.61 -2.53 27.25
CA ALA A 424 -4.61 -1.69 26.06
C ALA A 424 -5.30 -0.34 26.30
N LYS A 425 -6.50 -0.33 26.88
CA LYS A 425 -7.27 0.89 27.16
C LYS A 425 -6.57 1.80 28.15
N ARG A 426 -6.03 1.24 29.23
CA ARG A 426 -5.30 2.03 30.25
C ARG A 426 -4.04 2.68 29.68
N LEU A 427 -3.30 1.94 28.84
CA LEU A 427 -2.13 2.47 28.16
C LEU A 427 -2.54 3.52 27.12
N PHE A 428 -3.59 3.27 26.34
CA PHE A 428 -4.11 4.20 25.34
C PHE A 428 -4.53 5.54 25.96
N GLU A 429 -5.25 5.54 27.08
CA GLU A 429 -5.61 6.74 27.82
C GLU A 429 -4.37 7.51 28.34
N ARG A 430 -3.32 6.78 28.73
CA ARG A 430 -2.06 7.39 29.19
C ARG A 430 -1.31 8.05 28.04
N VAL A 431 -1.20 7.36 26.90
CA VAL A 431 -0.53 7.86 25.69
C VAL A 431 -1.30 9.05 25.07
N THR A 432 -2.62 8.98 25.03
CA THR A 432 -3.48 10.09 24.57
C THR A 432 -3.24 11.36 25.41
N ARG A 433 -3.16 11.24 26.75
CA ARG A 433 -2.81 12.38 27.61
C ARG A 433 -1.42 12.93 27.31
N LEU A 434 -0.45 12.07 27.06
CA LEU A 434 0.91 12.45 26.66
C LEU A 434 0.92 13.29 25.38
N VAL A 435 0.20 12.82 24.35
CA VAL A 435 0.05 13.52 23.06
C VAL A 435 -0.66 14.87 23.22
N CYS A 436 -1.77 14.90 23.96
CA CYS A 436 -2.52 16.13 24.21
C CYS A 436 -1.68 17.18 24.97
N THR A 437 -0.88 16.76 25.95
CA THR A 437 0.02 17.66 26.67
C THR A 437 1.11 18.22 25.74
N GLY A 438 1.71 17.39 24.89
CA GLY A 438 2.70 17.83 23.90
C GLY A 438 2.13 18.84 22.88
N LYS A 439 0.85 18.73 22.53
CA LYS A 439 0.13 19.69 21.67
C LYS A 439 -0.12 21.02 22.36
N SER A 440 -0.65 21.03 23.59
CA SER A 440 -1.09 22.24 24.31
C SER A 440 0.05 23.19 24.64
N ALA A 441 1.28 22.69 24.80
CA ALA A 441 2.46 23.52 25.01
C ALA A 441 2.95 24.28 23.76
N ALA A 442 2.24 24.20 22.63
CA ALA A 442 2.58 24.89 21.38
C ALA A 442 1.97 26.32 21.26
N VAL A 443 1.17 26.75 22.22
CA VAL A 443 0.42 28.03 22.22
C VAL A 443 1.08 29.10 23.13
N VAL A 444 2.36 28.97 23.46
CA VAL A 444 3.12 30.06 24.16
C VAL A 444 4.34 30.46 23.33
#